data_a9651f8ebbc93df5a4c969838083d0c4
#
_entry.id   a9651f8ebbc93df5a4c969838083d0c4
#
_cell.length_a   1.000
_cell.length_b   1.000
_cell.length_c   1.000
_cell.angle_alpha   90.00
_cell.angle_beta   90.00
_cell.angle_gamma   90.00
#
_symmetry.space_group_name_H-M   'P 1'
#
loop_
_entity.id
_entity.type
_entity.pdbx_description
1 polymer ?
#
loop_
_entity_poly.entity_id
_entity_poly.type
_entity_poly.pdbx_seq_one_letter_code
_entity_poly.pdbx_strand_id
1 'polypeptide(L)'
;MARTALVMREALDAGVVSSATVLDGGSTDGTAKEALQYGIRSLHIPSLQPELGPVLGKGDSLYRGVHAVPADWYVFLDADLGNLCIDHITAITQHIGEPNISFIKGGFVRIDEHGEPRDIPAGRVTELVGRPLLRRAAPQLTYLSQPLSGQVAIEGNLARSLSFVTGYGIEIAMLIDVFRQVGAEGIVEADMGTINNRYKPDDALEDVRDQVLAGAALRIITMPDYGLVMHGQVTNRD
;
A
#
# COMPACT_ATOMS: atom_id res chain seq x y z
N MET A 1 6.49 6.82 -16.10
CA MET A 1 5.52 7.85 -15.64
C MET A 1 4.45 8.16 -16.70
N ALA A 2 4.76 8.36 -17.99
CA ALA A 2 3.77 8.75 -19.02
C ALA A 2 2.49 7.90 -19.03
N ARG A 3 2.62 6.56 -19.04
CA ARG A 3 1.46 5.66 -19.00
C ARG A 3 0.60 5.89 -17.76
N THR A 4 1.21 5.98 -16.59
CA THR A 4 0.50 6.21 -15.33
C THR A 4 -0.27 7.53 -15.36
N ALA A 5 0.38 8.61 -15.81
CA ALA A 5 -0.25 9.92 -15.93
C ALA A 5 -1.40 9.95 -16.96
N LEU A 6 -1.24 9.24 -18.08
CA LEU A 6 -2.32 9.08 -19.07
C LEU A 6 -3.54 8.40 -18.45
N VAL A 7 -3.35 7.26 -17.76
CA VAL A 7 -4.46 6.53 -17.13
C VAL A 7 -5.10 7.34 -16.00
N MET A 8 -4.32 8.10 -15.23
CA MET A 8 -4.86 9.05 -14.24
C MET A 8 -5.73 10.12 -14.92
N ARG A 9 -5.33 10.62 -16.10
CA ARG A 9 -6.12 11.56 -16.89
C ARG A 9 -7.42 10.92 -17.37
N GLU A 10 -7.36 9.72 -17.92
CA GLU A 10 -8.55 8.96 -18.34
C GLU A 10 -9.54 8.76 -17.20
N ALA A 11 -9.06 8.39 -16.00
CA ALA A 11 -9.89 8.20 -14.82
C ALA A 11 -10.57 9.51 -14.34
N LEU A 12 -9.88 10.65 -14.47
CA LEU A 12 -10.47 11.97 -14.20
C LEU A 12 -11.53 12.33 -15.21
N ASP A 13 -11.26 12.13 -16.51
CA ASP A 13 -12.18 12.48 -17.60
C ASP A 13 -13.44 11.61 -17.58
N ALA A 14 -13.30 10.35 -17.15
CA ALA A 14 -14.42 9.42 -16.96
C ALA A 14 -15.18 9.64 -15.64
N GLY A 15 -14.71 10.52 -14.76
CA GLY A 15 -15.32 10.77 -13.46
C GLY A 15 -15.17 9.62 -12.44
N VAL A 16 -14.26 8.68 -12.68
CA VAL A 16 -13.96 7.57 -11.76
C VAL A 16 -13.30 8.10 -10.47
N VAL A 17 -12.47 9.13 -10.61
CA VAL A 17 -11.88 9.88 -9.48
C VAL A 17 -12.08 11.38 -9.69
N SER A 18 -12.19 12.13 -8.60
CA SER A 18 -12.37 13.59 -8.64
C SER A 18 -11.05 14.36 -8.73
N SER A 19 -9.95 13.72 -8.33
CA SER A 19 -8.60 14.31 -8.40
C SER A 19 -7.55 13.23 -8.52
N ALA A 20 -6.40 13.58 -9.10
CA ALA A 20 -5.26 12.69 -9.23
C ALA A 20 -3.96 13.47 -8.97
N THR A 21 -3.05 12.86 -8.23
CA THR A 21 -1.81 13.51 -7.80
C THR A 21 -0.68 12.50 -7.73
N VAL A 22 0.48 12.85 -8.28
CA VAL A 22 1.71 12.09 -8.11
C VAL A 22 2.40 12.54 -6.83
N LEU A 23 2.70 11.62 -5.94
CA LEU A 23 3.56 11.84 -4.77
C LEU A 23 5.02 11.60 -5.20
N ASP A 24 5.76 12.67 -5.42
CA ASP A 24 7.13 12.60 -5.93
C ASP A 24 8.13 12.73 -4.78
N GLY A 25 8.83 11.65 -4.48
CA GLY A 25 9.84 11.57 -3.42
C GLY A 25 11.13 12.34 -3.67
N GLY A 26 11.20 13.13 -4.74
CA GLY A 26 12.39 13.87 -5.15
C GLY A 26 13.06 13.25 -6.38
N SER A 27 12.27 12.79 -7.35
CA SER A 27 12.76 12.20 -8.60
C SER A 27 13.58 13.21 -9.43
N THR A 28 14.67 12.73 -10.00
CA THR A 28 15.55 13.52 -10.89
C THR A 28 15.38 13.18 -12.37
N ASP A 29 14.51 12.21 -12.68
CA ASP A 29 14.28 11.65 -14.02
C ASP A 29 13.18 12.37 -14.84
N GLY A 30 12.70 13.51 -14.36
CA GLY A 30 11.65 14.28 -15.03
C GLY A 30 10.22 13.79 -14.76
N THR A 31 10.00 12.90 -13.80
CA THR A 31 8.68 12.36 -13.41
C THR A 31 7.62 13.45 -13.25
N ALA A 32 7.90 14.52 -12.48
CA ALA A 32 6.94 15.61 -12.25
C ALA A 32 6.59 16.38 -13.55
N LYS A 33 7.59 16.62 -14.41
CA LYS A 33 7.37 17.29 -15.70
C LYS A 33 6.51 16.45 -16.64
N GLU A 34 6.74 15.16 -16.65
CA GLU A 34 5.98 14.21 -17.47
C GLU A 34 4.53 14.12 -17.01
N ALA A 35 4.26 14.02 -15.70
CA ALA A 35 2.92 14.04 -15.14
C ALA A 35 2.14 15.31 -15.53
N LEU A 36 2.82 16.46 -15.48
CA LEU A 36 2.23 17.76 -15.83
C LEU A 36 1.78 17.84 -17.30
N GLN A 37 2.46 17.14 -18.23
CA GLN A 37 2.04 17.09 -19.64
C GLN A 37 0.65 16.50 -19.84
N TYR A 38 0.20 15.64 -18.92
CA TYR A 38 -1.15 15.07 -18.90
C TYR A 38 -2.10 15.83 -17.97
N GLY A 39 -1.69 17.01 -17.47
CA GLY A 39 -2.48 17.79 -16.53
C GLY A 39 -2.56 17.18 -15.12
N ILE A 40 -1.66 16.25 -14.79
CA ILE A 40 -1.62 15.62 -13.46
C ILE A 40 -0.65 16.40 -12.56
N ARG A 41 -1.18 16.82 -11.42
CA ARG A 41 -0.40 17.51 -10.39
C ARG A 41 0.65 16.57 -9.78
N SER A 42 1.84 17.08 -9.54
CA SER A 42 2.87 16.40 -8.74
C SER A 42 3.12 17.19 -7.46
N LEU A 43 3.19 16.48 -6.34
CA LEU A 43 3.62 17.03 -5.05
C LEU A 43 5.04 16.56 -4.76
N HIS A 44 5.93 17.50 -4.60
CA HIS A 44 7.31 17.24 -4.19
C HIS A 44 7.32 16.95 -2.69
N ILE A 45 7.35 15.67 -2.32
CA ILE A 45 7.21 15.21 -0.93
C ILE A 45 8.23 15.81 0.01
N PRO A 46 9.53 15.97 -0.36
CA PRO A 46 10.52 16.62 0.52
C PRO A 46 10.15 18.05 0.96
N SER A 47 9.29 18.74 0.22
CA SER A 47 8.83 20.10 0.59
C SER A 47 7.58 20.11 1.48
N LEU A 48 6.96 18.94 1.67
CA LEU A 48 5.80 18.81 2.57
C LEU A 48 6.28 18.52 3.98
N GLN A 49 5.77 19.26 4.95
CA GLN A 49 6.08 19.06 6.38
C GLN A 49 7.61 18.96 6.63
N PRO A 50 8.40 19.98 6.25
CA PRO A 50 9.87 19.94 6.37
C PRO A 50 10.36 19.77 7.81
N GLU A 51 9.53 20.09 8.79
CA GLU A 51 9.78 19.87 10.22
C GLU A 51 9.93 18.39 10.60
N LEU A 52 9.41 17.45 9.78
CA LEU A 52 9.60 16.02 9.96
C LEU A 52 10.98 15.52 9.47
N GLY A 53 11.79 16.40 8.86
CA GLY A 53 13.09 16.05 8.31
C GLY A 53 13.02 15.36 6.94
N PRO A 54 14.09 14.63 6.55
CA PRO A 54 14.18 13.97 5.26
C PRO A 54 13.11 12.89 5.10
N VAL A 55 12.69 12.64 3.85
CA VAL A 55 11.69 11.62 3.53
C VAL A 55 12.25 10.21 3.79
N LEU A 56 11.51 9.42 4.55
CA LEU A 56 11.89 8.09 5.01
C LEU A 56 11.14 6.98 4.24
N GLY A 57 11.10 7.07 2.93
CA GLY A 57 10.54 6.05 2.05
C GLY A 57 9.02 6.13 1.86
N LYS A 58 8.41 5.01 1.42
CA LYS A 58 7.02 4.96 0.94
C LYS A 58 6.01 5.38 2.00
N GLY A 59 6.09 4.81 3.19
CA GLY A 59 5.10 5.10 4.23
C GLY A 59 5.10 6.56 4.68
N ASP A 60 6.28 7.20 4.81
CA ASP A 60 6.40 8.63 5.10
C ASP A 60 5.82 9.48 3.95
N SER A 61 6.09 9.09 2.69
CA SER A 61 5.51 9.77 1.52
C SER A 61 3.98 9.72 1.51
N LEU A 62 3.39 8.58 1.84
CA LEU A 62 1.94 8.42 1.95
C LEU A 62 1.38 9.27 3.11
N TYR A 63 2.03 9.28 4.27
CA TYR A 63 1.64 10.10 5.41
C TYR A 63 1.56 11.58 5.03
N ARG A 64 2.64 12.13 4.47
CA ARG A 64 2.68 13.54 4.04
C ARG A 64 1.63 13.83 2.96
N GLY A 65 1.42 12.90 2.03
CA GLY A 65 0.39 13.02 1.00
C GLY A 65 -1.02 13.11 1.55
N VAL A 66 -1.39 12.20 2.47
CA VAL A 66 -2.70 12.18 3.14
C VAL A 66 -2.98 13.48 3.89
N HIS A 67 -1.97 14.04 4.56
CA HIS A 67 -2.13 15.29 5.32
C HIS A 67 -2.08 16.55 4.45
N ALA A 68 -1.45 16.47 3.27
CA ALA A 68 -1.38 17.60 2.33
C ALA A 68 -2.58 17.70 1.38
N VAL A 69 -3.28 16.59 1.13
CA VAL A 69 -4.39 16.53 0.17
C VAL A 69 -5.64 15.97 0.87
N PRO A 70 -6.53 16.82 1.39
CA PRO A 70 -7.79 16.34 1.97
C PRO A 70 -8.65 15.61 0.92
N ALA A 71 -9.19 14.44 1.29
CA ALA A 71 -10.10 13.67 0.47
C ALA A 71 -11.04 12.85 1.34
N ASP A 72 -12.22 12.50 0.80
CA ASP A 72 -13.16 11.58 1.45
C ASP A 72 -12.67 10.13 1.33
N TRP A 73 -12.03 9.81 0.20
CA TRP A 73 -11.37 8.55 -0.06
C TRP A 73 -10.03 8.78 -0.75
N TYR A 74 -9.03 8.01 -0.38
CA TYR A 74 -7.76 7.95 -1.08
C TYR A 74 -7.65 6.63 -1.84
N VAL A 75 -7.19 6.69 -3.09
CA VAL A 75 -6.80 5.53 -3.88
C VAL A 75 -5.29 5.60 -4.08
N PHE A 76 -4.56 4.67 -3.49
CA PHE A 76 -3.12 4.55 -3.68
C PHE A 76 -2.81 3.52 -4.73
N LEU A 77 -1.92 3.88 -5.65
CA LEU A 77 -1.41 3.01 -6.69
C LEU A 77 0.10 3.17 -6.80
N ASP A 78 0.81 2.06 -6.97
CA ASP A 78 2.22 2.11 -7.29
C ASP A 78 2.40 2.67 -8.73
N ALA A 79 3.34 3.60 -8.90
CA ALA A 79 3.52 4.30 -10.16
C ALA A 79 4.28 3.48 -11.23
N ASP A 80 4.82 2.32 -10.87
CA ASP A 80 5.64 1.43 -11.71
C ASP A 80 4.88 0.21 -12.24
N LEU A 81 3.54 0.26 -12.27
CA LEU A 81 2.72 -0.80 -12.85
C LEU A 81 2.83 -0.78 -14.38
N GLY A 82 3.35 -1.88 -14.96
CA GLY A 82 3.67 -1.95 -16.39
C GLY A 82 2.46 -1.95 -17.31
N ASN A 83 1.33 -2.48 -16.85
CA ASN A 83 0.07 -2.60 -17.61
C ASN A 83 -1.09 -1.82 -17.00
N LEU A 84 -0.81 -0.80 -16.17
CA LEU A 84 -1.88 0.01 -15.58
C LEU A 84 -2.87 0.49 -16.65
N CYS A 85 -4.17 0.36 -16.37
CA CYS A 85 -5.27 0.84 -17.21
C CYS A 85 -6.41 1.34 -16.31
N ILE A 86 -7.40 2.00 -16.93
CA ILE A 86 -8.54 2.56 -16.20
C ILE A 86 -9.35 1.49 -15.46
N ASP A 87 -9.43 0.27 -16.00
CA ASP A 87 -10.19 -0.82 -15.38
C ASP A 87 -9.62 -1.18 -14.00
N HIS A 88 -8.31 -1.08 -13.80
CA HIS A 88 -7.70 -1.27 -12.48
C HIS A 88 -8.18 -0.22 -11.46
N ILE A 89 -8.32 1.06 -11.90
CA ILE A 89 -8.81 2.13 -11.03
C ILE A 89 -10.29 1.93 -10.76
N THR A 90 -11.06 1.59 -11.78
CA THR A 90 -12.50 1.31 -11.66
C THR A 90 -12.75 0.16 -10.69
N ALA A 91 -12.00 -0.95 -10.83
CA ALA A 91 -12.13 -2.10 -9.97
C ALA A 91 -11.90 -1.75 -8.49
N ILE A 92 -10.84 -1.01 -8.18
CA ILE A 92 -10.53 -0.67 -6.78
C ILE A 92 -11.48 0.39 -6.20
N THR A 93 -12.16 1.17 -7.04
CA THR A 93 -13.11 2.20 -6.60
C THR A 93 -14.56 1.71 -6.52
N GLN A 94 -14.89 0.56 -7.11
CA GLN A 94 -16.28 0.08 -7.23
C GLN A 94 -16.99 -0.15 -5.89
N HIS A 95 -16.25 -0.45 -4.81
CA HIS A 95 -16.81 -0.66 -3.48
C HIS A 95 -16.85 0.62 -2.63
N ILE A 96 -16.43 1.77 -3.16
CA ILE A 96 -16.51 3.04 -2.45
C ILE A 96 -17.98 3.42 -2.25
N GLY A 97 -18.35 3.70 -1.01
CA GLY A 97 -19.72 4.04 -0.63
C GLY A 97 -20.62 2.83 -0.28
N GLU A 98 -20.10 1.61 -0.36
CA GLU A 98 -20.80 0.46 0.21
C GLU A 98 -20.89 0.57 1.74
N PRO A 99 -22.05 0.20 2.33
CA PRO A 99 -22.21 0.23 3.77
C PRO A 99 -21.14 -0.60 4.48
N ASN A 100 -20.58 -0.02 5.53
CA ASN A 100 -19.53 -0.61 6.40
C ASN A 100 -18.16 -0.78 5.75
N ILE A 101 -17.97 -0.62 4.45
CA ILE A 101 -16.66 -0.72 3.82
C ILE A 101 -15.90 0.61 4.01
N SER A 102 -14.72 0.51 4.62
CA SER A 102 -13.80 1.65 4.83
C SER A 102 -12.41 1.41 4.22
N PHE A 103 -12.14 0.17 3.79
CA PHE A 103 -10.88 -0.21 3.17
C PHE A 103 -11.07 -1.24 2.07
N ILE A 104 -10.49 -0.96 0.92
CA ILE A 104 -10.56 -1.83 -0.27
C ILE A 104 -9.13 -2.21 -0.64
N LYS A 105 -8.84 -3.50 -0.67
CA LYS A 105 -7.54 -4.03 -1.04
C LYS A 105 -7.56 -4.52 -2.48
N GLY A 106 -6.64 -4.05 -3.31
CA GLY A 106 -6.50 -4.55 -4.66
C GLY A 106 -5.90 -5.95 -4.68
N GLY A 107 -6.68 -6.93 -5.12
CA GLY A 107 -6.28 -8.29 -5.43
C GLY A 107 -5.99 -8.44 -6.93
N PHE A 108 -4.96 -9.18 -7.30
CA PHE A 108 -4.57 -9.38 -8.69
C PHE A 108 -3.62 -10.57 -8.86
N VAL A 109 -3.54 -11.10 -10.07
CA VAL A 109 -2.52 -12.07 -10.45
C VAL A 109 -1.31 -11.32 -11.02
N ARG A 110 -0.12 -11.60 -10.49
CA ARG A 110 1.12 -11.04 -11.05
C ARG A 110 1.50 -11.75 -12.32
N ILE A 111 1.73 -11.00 -13.39
CA ILE A 111 2.20 -11.50 -14.67
C ILE A 111 3.61 -10.99 -14.98
N ASP A 112 4.28 -11.69 -15.86
CA ASP A 112 5.58 -11.29 -16.41
C ASP A 112 5.41 -10.34 -17.62
N GLU A 113 6.49 -10.07 -18.34
CA GLU A 113 6.51 -9.22 -19.54
C GLU A 113 5.82 -9.86 -20.74
N HIS A 114 5.60 -11.19 -20.72
CA HIS A 114 4.91 -11.95 -21.76
C HIS A 114 3.42 -12.13 -21.46
N GLY A 115 2.96 -11.68 -20.27
CA GLY A 115 1.58 -11.82 -19.82
C GLY A 115 1.28 -13.14 -19.10
N GLU A 116 2.31 -13.95 -18.84
CA GLU A 116 2.15 -15.23 -18.16
C GLU A 116 2.17 -15.05 -16.64
N PRO A 117 1.33 -15.78 -15.90
CA PRO A 117 1.34 -15.76 -14.44
C PRO A 117 2.71 -16.12 -13.88
N ARG A 118 3.18 -15.38 -12.87
CA ARG A 118 4.42 -15.72 -12.18
C ARG A 118 4.24 -16.93 -11.27
N ASP A 119 5.30 -17.74 -11.11
CA ASP A 119 5.33 -18.97 -10.28
C ASP A 119 4.84 -18.71 -8.84
N ILE A 120 5.11 -17.54 -8.29
CA ILE A 120 4.62 -17.12 -6.96
C ILE A 120 3.73 -15.88 -7.15
N PRO A 121 2.41 -16.08 -7.37
CA PRO A 121 1.50 -15.00 -7.78
C PRO A 121 1.43 -13.81 -6.80
N ALA A 122 1.51 -14.06 -5.50
CA ALA A 122 1.53 -12.99 -4.49
C ALA A 122 2.93 -12.42 -4.23
N GLY A 123 3.97 -13.09 -4.71
CA GLY A 123 5.36 -12.72 -4.50
C GLY A 123 5.99 -13.32 -3.23
N ARG A 124 7.31 -13.47 -3.27
CA ARG A 124 8.09 -14.21 -2.24
C ARG A 124 7.96 -13.62 -0.83
N VAL A 125 8.05 -12.30 -0.68
CA VAL A 125 7.91 -11.63 0.63
C VAL A 125 6.49 -11.82 1.18
N THR A 126 5.47 -11.79 0.33
CA THR A 126 4.09 -12.04 0.75
C THR A 126 3.93 -13.45 1.28
N GLU A 127 4.40 -14.47 0.56
CA GLU A 127 4.20 -15.86 0.97
C GLU A 127 5.05 -16.25 2.17
N LEU A 128 6.32 -15.82 2.20
CA LEU A 128 7.26 -16.25 3.24
C LEU A 128 7.18 -15.41 4.53
N VAL A 129 6.69 -14.18 4.45
CA VAL A 129 6.67 -13.23 5.58
C VAL A 129 5.28 -12.68 5.84
N GLY A 130 4.65 -12.06 4.86
CA GLY A 130 3.38 -11.37 5.02
C GLY A 130 2.25 -12.28 5.50
N ARG A 131 2.03 -13.43 4.84
CA ARG A 131 0.98 -14.38 5.23
C ARG A 131 1.19 -15.00 6.61
N PRO A 132 2.39 -15.47 7.01
CA PRO A 132 2.64 -15.91 8.38
C PRO A 132 2.33 -14.85 9.44
N LEU A 133 2.70 -13.59 9.19
CA LEU A 133 2.40 -12.48 10.08
C LEU A 133 0.89 -12.18 10.17
N LEU A 134 0.18 -12.19 9.04
CA LEU A 134 -1.27 -12.01 9.02
C LEU A 134 -2.02 -13.13 9.73
N ARG A 135 -1.61 -14.40 9.57
CA ARG A 135 -2.22 -15.52 10.31
C ARG A 135 -2.19 -15.29 11.82
N ARG A 136 -1.19 -14.56 12.30
CA ARG A 136 -1.06 -14.23 13.72
C ARG A 136 -1.81 -12.96 14.12
N ALA A 137 -1.72 -11.91 13.31
CA ALA A 137 -2.21 -10.57 13.65
C ALA A 137 -3.68 -10.34 13.25
N ALA A 138 -4.10 -10.93 12.12
CA ALA A 138 -5.40 -10.73 11.49
C ALA A 138 -5.78 -11.97 10.68
N PRO A 139 -6.03 -13.13 11.32
CA PRO A 139 -6.29 -14.41 10.64
C PRO A 139 -7.50 -14.36 9.70
N GLN A 140 -8.45 -13.47 9.96
CA GLN A 140 -9.63 -13.25 9.11
C GLN A 140 -9.28 -12.65 7.75
N LEU A 141 -8.08 -12.05 7.58
CA LEU A 141 -7.63 -11.42 6.34
C LEU A 141 -6.74 -12.32 5.47
N THR A 142 -6.61 -13.60 5.82
CA THR A 142 -5.75 -14.54 5.07
C THR A 142 -6.29 -14.90 3.68
N TYR A 143 -7.55 -14.55 3.39
CA TYR A 143 -8.16 -14.71 2.07
C TYR A 143 -7.59 -13.73 1.05
N LEU A 144 -7.04 -12.59 1.47
CA LEU A 144 -6.50 -11.58 0.57
C LEU A 144 -5.41 -12.16 -0.34
N SER A 145 -5.59 -12.00 -1.64
CA SER A 145 -4.65 -12.53 -2.65
C SER A 145 -3.32 -11.76 -2.63
N GLN A 146 -3.39 -10.44 -2.41
CA GLN A 146 -2.23 -9.53 -2.42
C GLN A 146 -2.15 -8.64 -1.16
N PRO A 147 -1.97 -9.23 0.03
CA PRO A 147 -2.02 -8.47 1.28
C PRO A 147 -0.94 -7.39 1.40
N LEU A 148 0.20 -7.55 0.72
CA LEU A 148 1.29 -6.56 0.72
C LEU A 148 1.31 -5.68 -0.53
N SER A 149 0.23 -5.65 -1.33
CA SER A 149 0.18 -4.72 -2.48
C SER A 149 0.00 -3.27 -2.02
N GLY A 150 0.55 -2.33 -2.78
CA GLY A 150 0.34 -0.90 -2.56
C GLY A 150 -0.97 -0.37 -3.16
N GLN A 151 -1.75 -1.24 -3.81
CA GLN A 151 -3.02 -0.90 -4.43
C GLN A 151 -4.12 -0.99 -3.39
N VAL A 152 -4.57 0.16 -2.90
CA VAL A 152 -5.62 0.25 -1.87
C VAL A 152 -6.51 1.46 -2.10
N ALA A 153 -7.79 1.35 -1.70
CA ALA A 153 -8.62 2.50 -1.44
C ALA A 153 -8.98 2.53 0.05
N ILE A 154 -8.95 3.69 0.65
CA ILE A 154 -9.17 3.89 2.09
C ILE A 154 -9.98 5.15 2.34
N GLU A 155 -10.96 5.07 3.24
CA GLU A 155 -11.71 6.21 3.71
C GLU A 155 -10.80 7.28 4.31
N GLY A 156 -11.05 8.55 4.00
CA GLY A 156 -10.16 9.66 4.36
C GLY A 156 -9.99 9.86 5.85
N ASN A 157 -11.06 9.71 6.64
CA ASN A 157 -10.97 9.83 8.11
C ASN A 157 -10.16 8.69 8.71
N LEU A 158 -10.40 7.47 8.23
CA LEU A 158 -9.63 6.30 8.63
C LEU A 158 -8.14 6.48 8.29
N ALA A 159 -7.81 6.88 7.05
CA ALA A 159 -6.42 7.11 6.65
C ALA A 159 -5.71 8.13 7.55
N ARG A 160 -6.36 9.25 7.88
CA ARG A 160 -5.79 10.29 8.75
C ARG A 160 -5.64 9.85 10.21
N SER A 161 -6.39 8.85 10.65
CA SER A 161 -6.30 8.31 12.03
C SER A 161 -5.20 7.27 12.22
N LEU A 162 -4.66 6.71 11.13
CA LEU A 162 -3.65 5.67 11.19
C LEU A 162 -2.26 6.20 11.56
N SER A 163 -1.48 5.35 12.21
CA SER A 163 -0.05 5.57 12.41
C SER A 163 0.73 4.96 11.25
N PHE A 164 1.41 5.79 10.47
CA PHE A 164 2.21 5.32 9.34
C PHE A 164 3.60 4.90 9.80
N VAL A 165 4.07 3.74 9.37
CA VAL A 165 5.47 3.35 9.48
C VAL A 165 6.21 3.74 8.21
N THR A 166 7.49 4.00 8.33
CA THR A 166 8.35 4.36 7.19
C THR A 166 8.61 3.16 6.27
N GLY A 167 9.03 3.43 5.03
CA GLY A 167 9.44 2.40 4.08
C GLY A 167 8.31 1.45 3.63
N TYR A 168 8.70 0.23 3.27
CA TYR A 168 7.83 -0.84 2.75
C TYR A 168 7.11 -1.66 3.84
N GLY A 169 7.29 -1.32 5.12
CA GLY A 169 6.49 -1.91 6.19
C GLY A 169 5.07 -1.37 6.26
N ILE A 170 4.78 -0.31 5.49
CA ILE A 170 3.49 0.40 5.57
C ILE A 170 2.31 -0.48 5.17
N GLU A 171 2.43 -1.34 4.16
CA GLU A 171 1.33 -2.15 3.67
C GLU A 171 0.81 -3.11 4.73
N ILE A 172 1.70 -3.85 5.39
CA ILE A 172 1.30 -4.79 6.46
C ILE A 172 0.83 -4.05 7.70
N ALA A 173 1.49 -2.95 8.05
CA ALA A 173 1.14 -2.15 9.22
C ALA A 173 -0.24 -1.51 9.05
N MET A 174 -0.49 -0.88 7.91
CA MET A 174 -1.79 -0.28 7.57
C MET A 174 -2.90 -1.33 7.61
N LEU A 175 -2.69 -2.49 7.00
CA LEU A 175 -3.68 -3.56 6.97
C LEU A 175 -4.05 -4.05 8.37
N ILE A 176 -3.06 -4.23 9.25
CA ILE A 176 -3.30 -4.63 10.66
C ILE A 176 -4.02 -3.52 11.43
N ASP A 177 -3.61 -2.26 11.26
CA ASP A 177 -4.22 -1.13 11.99
C ASP A 177 -5.66 -0.88 11.52
N VAL A 178 -5.94 -0.98 10.22
CA VAL A 178 -7.29 -0.92 9.66
C VAL A 178 -8.15 -2.06 10.21
N PHE A 179 -7.67 -3.31 10.17
CA PHE A 179 -8.39 -4.45 10.72
C PHE A 179 -8.79 -4.26 12.18
N ARG A 180 -7.92 -3.65 12.98
CA ARG A 180 -8.21 -3.36 14.40
C ARG A 180 -9.30 -2.29 14.59
N GLN A 181 -9.39 -1.34 13.67
CA GLN A 181 -10.35 -0.24 13.78
C GLN A 181 -11.73 -0.61 13.22
N VAL A 182 -11.78 -1.31 12.08
CA VAL A 182 -13.03 -1.53 11.36
C VAL A 182 -13.44 -3.02 11.25
N GLY A 183 -12.63 -3.95 11.79
CA GLY A 183 -12.91 -5.39 11.67
C GLY A 183 -12.67 -5.94 10.25
N ALA A 184 -12.94 -7.25 10.08
CA ALA A 184 -12.83 -7.87 8.76
C ALA A 184 -13.98 -7.44 7.84
N GLU A 185 -15.12 -7.13 8.39
CA GLU A 185 -16.31 -6.66 7.68
C GLU A 185 -16.16 -5.27 7.06
N GLY A 186 -15.20 -4.48 7.56
CA GLY A 186 -14.85 -3.18 6.99
C GLY A 186 -13.85 -3.24 5.83
N ILE A 187 -13.40 -4.45 5.47
CA ILE A 187 -12.34 -4.69 4.49
C ILE A 187 -12.86 -5.59 3.37
N VAL A 188 -12.69 -5.17 2.13
CA VAL A 188 -13.03 -5.98 0.94
C VAL A 188 -11.83 -6.08 0.00
N GLU A 189 -11.72 -7.18 -0.73
CA GLU A 189 -10.77 -7.32 -1.84
C GLU A 189 -11.48 -7.02 -3.15
N ALA A 190 -10.91 -6.09 -3.94
CA ALA A 190 -11.35 -5.80 -5.30
C ALA A 190 -10.47 -6.58 -6.29
N ASP A 191 -11.09 -7.31 -7.20
CA ASP A 191 -10.37 -8.02 -8.26
C ASP A 191 -9.91 -7.03 -9.34
N MET A 192 -8.62 -6.77 -9.40
CA MET A 192 -7.97 -5.91 -10.40
C MET A 192 -7.44 -6.71 -11.61
N GLY A 193 -7.78 -8.00 -11.74
CA GLY A 193 -7.33 -8.84 -12.84
C GLY A 193 -5.84 -9.17 -12.78
N THR A 194 -5.07 -8.72 -13.78
CA THR A 194 -3.64 -9.03 -13.87
C THR A 194 -2.79 -7.76 -13.81
N ILE A 195 -1.70 -7.82 -13.05
CA ILE A 195 -0.76 -6.69 -12.93
C ILE A 195 0.66 -7.14 -13.25
N ASN A 196 1.30 -6.40 -14.17
CA ASN A 196 2.72 -6.52 -14.45
C ASN A 196 3.49 -5.56 -13.55
N ASN A 197 4.06 -6.10 -12.47
CA ASN A 197 4.96 -5.35 -11.59
C ASN A 197 6.42 -5.56 -12.02
N ARG A 198 7.22 -4.53 -11.83
CA ARG A 198 8.67 -4.65 -12.00
C ARG A 198 9.24 -5.78 -11.15
N TYR A 199 10.02 -6.66 -11.76
CA TYR A 199 10.75 -7.70 -11.04
C TYR A 199 11.82 -7.06 -10.14
N LYS A 200 11.84 -7.45 -8.86
CA LYS A 200 12.92 -7.10 -7.94
C LYS A 200 13.80 -8.33 -7.73
N PRO A 201 15.13 -8.24 -7.92
CA PRO A 201 16.05 -9.34 -7.63
C PRO A 201 16.08 -9.66 -6.13
N ASP A 202 16.64 -10.81 -5.77
CA ASP A 202 16.56 -11.36 -4.41
C ASP A 202 17.24 -10.49 -3.35
N ASP A 203 18.37 -9.88 -3.68
CA ASP A 203 19.09 -8.94 -2.82
C ASP A 203 18.26 -7.70 -2.45
N ALA A 204 17.51 -7.16 -3.41
CA ALA A 204 16.60 -6.05 -3.16
C ALA A 204 15.36 -6.45 -2.33
N LEU A 205 15.05 -7.75 -2.22
CA LEU A 205 13.93 -8.23 -1.40
C LEU A 205 14.29 -8.39 0.08
N GLU A 206 15.57 -8.49 0.43
CA GLU A 206 15.99 -8.59 1.85
C GLU A 206 15.59 -7.33 2.62
N ASP A 207 15.89 -6.15 2.10
CA ASP A 207 15.49 -4.89 2.70
C ASP A 207 13.97 -4.75 2.83
N VAL A 208 13.22 -5.17 1.80
CA VAL A 208 11.75 -5.17 1.83
C VAL A 208 11.23 -6.12 2.90
N ARG A 209 11.79 -7.34 2.99
CA ARG A 209 11.45 -8.33 4.01
C ARG A 209 11.63 -7.76 5.42
N ASP A 210 12.78 -7.17 5.69
CA ASP A 210 13.12 -6.64 7.02
C ASP A 210 12.21 -5.47 7.41
N GLN A 211 11.87 -4.60 6.47
CA GLN A 211 10.91 -3.52 6.70
C GLN A 211 9.49 -4.05 6.95
N VAL A 212 9.04 -5.09 6.24
CA VAL A 212 7.75 -5.76 6.48
C VAL A 212 7.72 -6.41 7.86
N LEU A 213 8.79 -7.10 8.25
CA LEU A 213 8.92 -7.69 9.59
C LEU A 213 8.85 -6.61 10.68
N ALA A 214 9.60 -5.52 10.53
CA ALA A 214 9.61 -4.41 11.48
C ALA A 214 8.22 -3.75 11.59
N GLY A 215 7.55 -3.48 10.46
CA GLY A 215 6.22 -2.90 10.43
C GLY A 215 5.17 -3.73 11.17
N ALA A 216 5.19 -5.05 10.96
CA ALA A 216 4.31 -5.98 11.65
C ALA A 216 4.69 -6.15 13.13
N ALA A 217 5.98 -6.24 13.46
CA ALA A 217 6.44 -6.42 14.83
C ALA A 217 5.95 -5.31 15.76
N LEU A 218 6.01 -4.05 15.32
CA LEU A 218 5.48 -2.90 16.05
C LEU A 218 3.97 -3.03 16.38
N ARG A 219 3.22 -3.81 15.61
CA ARG A 219 1.79 -4.06 15.83
C ARG A 219 1.54 -5.33 16.65
N ILE A 220 2.26 -6.39 16.37
CA ILE A 220 2.06 -7.69 17.05
C ILE A 220 2.52 -7.63 18.51
N ILE A 221 3.63 -6.92 18.80
CA ILE A 221 4.18 -6.80 20.17
C ILE A 221 3.28 -5.94 21.06
N THR A 222 2.54 -4.98 20.50
CA THR A 222 1.66 -4.09 21.25
C THR A 222 0.24 -4.65 21.47
N MET A 223 -0.05 -5.89 21.05
CA MET A 223 -1.37 -6.51 21.27
C MET A 223 -1.48 -7.09 22.68
N PRO A 224 -2.31 -6.49 23.57
CA PRO A 224 -2.42 -6.93 24.97
C PRO A 224 -3.00 -8.32 25.16
N ASP A 225 -3.81 -8.83 24.22
CA ASP A 225 -4.69 -9.97 24.43
C ASP A 225 -4.24 -11.30 23.82
N TYR A 226 -3.11 -11.36 23.15
CA TYR A 226 -2.62 -12.61 22.59
C TYR A 226 -1.50 -13.24 23.40
N GLY A 227 -1.55 -13.27 24.73
CA GLY A 227 -0.68 -14.08 25.57
C GLY A 227 0.72 -14.38 24.99
N LEU A 228 1.37 -13.37 24.39
CA LEU A 228 2.74 -13.48 23.88
C LEU A 228 3.66 -13.58 25.09
N VAL A 229 3.75 -14.80 25.64
CA VAL A 229 4.86 -15.13 26.53
C VAL A 229 6.09 -15.04 25.64
N MET A 230 6.81 -13.93 25.76
CA MET A 230 8.17 -13.82 25.25
C MET A 230 8.98 -14.91 25.97
N HIS A 231 9.15 -16.08 25.32
CA HIS A 231 10.13 -17.05 25.76
C HIS A 231 11.51 -16.43 25.56
N GLY A 232 12.02 -15.75 26.59
CA GLY A 232 13.28 -15.03 26.53
C GLY A 232 13.58 -14.24 27.80
N GLN A 233 13.02 -14.61 28.95
CA GLN A 233 13.69 -14.23 30.18
C GLN A 233 14.96 -15.06 30.29
N VAL A 234 16.08 -14.45 29.93
CA VAL A 234 17.39 -14.84 30.44
C VAL A 234 17.31 -14.62 31.94
N THR A 235 16.99 -15.67 32.68
CA THR A 235 17.22 -15.67 34.12
C THR A 235 18.74 -15.69 34.30
N ASN A 236 19.34 -14.55 34.61
CA ASN A 236 20.59 -14.52 35.26
C ASN A 236 20.40 -15.30 36.59
N ARG A 237 20.92 -16.48 36.64
CA ARG A 237 21.20 -17.16 37.92
C ARG A 237 22.62 -16.79 38.27
N ASP A 238 22.75 -16.13 39.40
CA ASP A 238 23.98 -15.97 40.15
C ASP A 238 24.72 -17.30 40.36
#